data_3610e2ef46f1c108655935f5ca391ffd
#
_entry.id   3610e2ef46f1c108655935f5ca391ffd
#
_cell.length_a   1.000
_cell.length_b   1.000
_cell.length_c   1.000
_cell.angle_alpha   90.00
_cell.angle_beta   90.00
_cell.angle_gamma   90.00
#
_symmetry.space_group_name_H-M   'P 1'
#
loop_
_entity.id
_entity.type
_entity.pdbx_description
1 polymer ?
#
loop_
_entity_poly.entity_id
_entity_poly.type
_entity_poly.pdbx_seq_one_letter_code
_entity_poly.pdbx_strand_id
1 'polypeptide(L)'
;MKRLVESYFGGTKLNEEELEPGKKHLYIDGVMAQAELKNKNGRWYSRPVLQEAVDGYNEEFISTNRAYGELGHPEGDEINVNLSNACVLITKLMADPTNPNNFIGRMKVLEGTPKGDLLAGLLRNGGNIGTSTRCMGLMNEDESVVTKCIMFAIDPVWNSSAPGAAIMEAIMEEKKLKDQIRYSARSKYLNECYNELEAARKEVRKVNEAKRLKDFADFLGSI
;
A
#
# COMPACT_ATOMS: atom_id res chain seq x y z
N MET A 1 -13.98 -2.63 2.41
CA MET A 1 -12.80 -1.75 2.32
C MET A 1 -12.65 -1.28 0.89
N LYS A 2 -12.29 -0.03 0.68
CA LYS A 2 -12.06 0.54 -0.65
C LYS A 2 -10.56 0.58 -0.95
N ARG A 3 -10.17 0.43 -2.23
CA ARG A 3 -8.82 0.68 -2.69
C ARG A 3 -8.54 2.18 -2.60
N LEU A 4 -7.44 2.54 -1.97
CA LEU A 4 -6.96 3.90 -1.82
C LEU A 4 -5.58 4.00 -2.51
N VAL A 5 -5.41 5.01 -3.35
CA VAL A 5 -4.17 5.28 -4.07
C VAL A 5 -3.80 6.72 -3.81
N GLU A 6 -2.60 6.94 -3.27
CA GLU A 6 -2.12 8.25 -2.88
C GLU A 6 -0.72 8.50 -3.43
N SER A 7 -0.57 9.58 -4.19
CA SER A 7 0.69 9.93 -4.83
C SER A 7 1.36 11.13 -4.15
N TYR A 8 2.64 11.00 -3.88
CA TYR A 8 3.46 12.02 -3.23
C TYR A 8 4.58 12.47 -4.14
N PHE A 9 4.73 13.80 -4.27
CA PHE A 9 5.75 14.44 -5.07
C PHE A 9 6.42 15.52 -4.23
N GLY A 10 7.64 15.31 -3.93
CA GLY A 10 8.44 16.28 -3.22
C GLY A 10 9.56 15.58 -2.47
N GLY A 11 10.79 15.94 -2.80
CA GLY A 11 11.95 15.50 -2.05
C GLY A 11 12.40 14.07 -2.29
N THR A 12 12.02 13.42 -3.39
CA THR A 12 12.70 12.19 -3.80
C THR A 12 14.13 12.50 -4.19
N LYS A 13 15.07 11.75 -3.62
CA LYS A 13 16.51 11.85 -3.92
C LYS A 13 16.96 10.56 -4.55
N LEU A 14 17.74 10.66 -5.61
CA LEU A 14 18.42 9.55 -6.23
C LEU A 14 19.76 9.33 -5.52
N ASN A 15 20.01 8.11 -5.06
CA ASN A 15 21.26 7.72 -4.43
C ASN A 15 21.80 6.46 -5.11
N GLU A 16 23.12 6.42 -5.30
CA GLU A 16 23.83 5.21 -5.73
C GLU A 16 24.71 4.75 -4.56
N GLU A 17 24.57 3.50 -4.16
CA GLU A 17 25.36 2.88 -3.10
C GLU A 17 26.07 1.65 -3.63
N GLU A 18 27.36 1.54 -3.35
CA GLU A 18 28.17 0.36 -3.66
C GLU A 18 28.16 -0.56 -2.43
N LEU A 19 27.36 -1.63 -2.49
CA LEU A 19 27.26 -2.63 -1.41
C LEU A 19 28.25 -3.78 -1.59
N GLU A 20 28.69 -4.02 -2.82
CA GLU A 20 29.68 -5.02 -3.19
C GLU A 20 30.71 -4.35 -4.12
N PRO A 21 32.00 -4.72 -4.06
CA PRO A 21 33.02 -4.13 -4.93
C PRO A 21 32.63 -4.18 -6.41
N GLY A 22 32.53 -3.01 -7.02
CA GLY A 22 32.19 -2.85 -8.44
C GLY A 22 30.70 -2.94 -8.78
N LYS A 23 29.79 -3.12 -7.79
CA LYS A 23 28.34 -3.22 -8.02
C LYS A 23 27.60 -2.10 -7.30
N LYS A 24 27.25 -1.08 -8.04
CA LYS A 24 26.41 0.03 -7.55
C LYS A 24 24.94 -0.32 -7.66
N HIS A 25 24.19 -0.02 -6.63
CA HIS A 25 22.75 -0.14 -6.61
C HIS A 25 22.11 1.24 -6.59
N LEU A 26 21.04 1.38 -7.38
CA LEU A 26 20.28 2.62 -7.47
C LEU A 26 19.13 2.60 -6.45
N TYR A 27 19.02 3.68 -5.69
CA TYR A 27 17.98 3.88 -4.67
C TYR A 27 17.20 5.16 -4.90
N ILE A 28 15.95 5.15 -4.54
CA ILE A 28 15.06 6.31 -4.47
C ILE A 28 14.70 6.52 -3.01
N ASP A 29 15.10 7.63 -2.43
CA ASP A 29 14.74 8.05 -1.08
C ASP A 29 13.73 9.20 -1.15
N GLY A 30 12.75 9.21 -0.27
CA GLY A 30 11.78 10.30 -0.21
C GLY A 30 10.59 10.05 0.69
N VAL A 31 9.65 11.01 0.67
CA VAL A 31 8.37 10.87 1.37
C VAL A 31 7.49 9.92 0.59
N MET A 32 7.00 8.87 1.27
CA MET A 32 6.17 7.82 0.68
C MET A 32 4.70 7.94 1.08
N ALA A 33 4.41 8.58 2.22
CA ALA A 33 3.06 8.85 2.70
C ALA A 33 3.04 10.07 3.64
N GLN A 34 1.89 10.73 3.75
CA GLN A 34 1.69 11.88 4.64
C GLN A 34 0.38 11.77 5.38
N ALA A 35 0.42 11.97 6.70
CA ALA A 35 -0.72 12.10 7.57
C ALA A 35 -1.06 13.57 7.84
N GLU A 36 -2.23 13.82 8.44
CA GLU A 36 -2.70 15.12 8.92
C GLU A 36 -2.79 16.19 7.81
N LEU A 37 -2.80 15.75 6.55
CA LEU A 37 -2.92 16.61 5.38
C LEU A 37 -3.98 16.04 4.42
N LYS A 38 -4.87 16.90 3.95
CA LYS A 38 -5.81 16.52 2.89
C LYS A 38 -5.06 16.37 1.58
N ASN A 39 -5.05 15.15 1.04
CA ASN A 39 -4.36 14.89 -0.20
C ASN A 39 -5.14 15.35 -1.44
N LYS A 40 -4.55 15.21 -2.62
CA LYS A 40 -5.15 15.65 -3.90
C LYS A 40 -6.42 14.87 -4.27
N ASN A 41 -6.63 13.68 -3.71
CA ASN A 41 -7.85 12.91 -3.88
C ASN A 41 -8.95 13.32 -2.88
N GLY A 42 -8.73 14.38 -2.11
CA GLY A 42 -9.66 14.90 -1.12
C GLY A 42 -9.72 14.10 0.18
N ARG A 43 -8.82 13.13 0.39
CA ARG A 43 -8.80 12.25 1.56
C ARG A 43 -7.83 12.74 2.62
N TRP A 44 -8.20 12.51 3.86
CA TRP A 44 -7.40 12.83 5.03
C TRP A 44 -7.14 11.56 5.86
N TYR A 45 -5.92 11.40 6.30
CA TYR A 45 -5.47 10.29 7.14
C TYR A 45 -4.99 10.85 8.46
N SER A 46 -5.54 10.36 9.58
CA SER A 46 -4.94 10.66 10.87
C SER A 46 -3.58 9.96 11.00
N ARG A 47 -2.69 10.57 11.78
CA ARG A 47 -1.37 9.98 12.02
C ARG A 47 -1.44 8.56 12.59
N PRO A 48 -2.31 8.24 13.59
CA PRO A 48 -2.43 6.88 14.11
C PRO A 48 -2.85 5.86 13.03
N VAL A 49 -3.83 6.20 12.19
CA VAL A 49 -4.31 5.32 11.12
C VAL A 49 -3.21 5.02 10.10
N LEU A 50 -2.45 6.05 9.72
CA LEU A 50 -1.37 5.85 8.76
C LEU A 50 -0.16 5.14 9.39
N GLN A 51 0.13 5.39 10.68
CA GLN A 51 1.17 4.68 11.43
C GLN A 51 0.88 3.18 11.50
N GLU A 52 -0.36 2.80 11.86
CA GLU A 52 -0.79 1.40 11.89
C GLU A 52 -0.62 0.72 10.52
N ALA A 53 -0.97 1.42 9.44
CA ALA A 53 -0.80 0.91 8.08
C ALA A 53 0.68 0.71 7.71
N VAL A 54 1.55 1.63 8.12
CA VAL A 54 3.01 1.56 7.90
C VAL A 54 3.62 0.42 8.72
N ASP A 55 3.22 0.27 9.97
CA ASP A 55 3.72 -0.79 10.85
C ASP A 55 3.34 -2.17 10.30
N GLY A 56 2.09 -2.35 9.89
CA GLY A 56 1.63 -3.58 9.24
C GLY A 56 2.37 -3.88 7.92
N TYR A 57 2.63 -2.85 7.11
CA TYR A 57 3.40 -3.01 5.87
C TYR A 57 4.87 -3.40 6.14
N ASN A 58 5.48 -2.81 7.16
CA ASN A 58 6.83 -3.19 7.61
C ASN A 58 6.88 -4.64 8.07
N GLU A 59 5.92 -5.05 8.89
CA GLU A 59 5.85 -6.41 9.43
C GLU A 59 5.61 -7.45 8.34
N GLU A 60 4.63 -7.20 7.46
CA GLU A 60 4.21 -8.21 6.48
C GLU A 60 5.13 -8.28 5.25
N PHE A 61 5.57 -7.12 4.73
CA PHE A 61 6.25 -7.06 3.43
C PHE A 61 7.73 -6.70 3.54
N ILE A 62 8.11 -5.65 4.28
CA ILE A 62 9.50 -5.21 4.33
C ILE A 62 10.36 -6.22 5.09
N SER A 63 9.94 -6.68 6.26
CA SER A 63 10.68 -7.65 7.08
C SER A 63 10.93 -8.98 6.37
N THR A 64 10.05 -9.32 5.42
CA THR A 64 10.10 -10.56 4.64
C THR A 64 10.69 -10.39 3.24
N ASN A 65 11.23 -9.21 2.91
CA ASN A 65 11.76 -8.85 1.59
C ASN A 65 10.74 -9.07 0.44
N ARG A 66 9.46 -8.84 0.69
CA ARG A 66 8.36 -8.98 -0.29
C ARG A 66 7.70 -7.64 -0.66
N ALA A 67 8.24 -6.53 -0.20
CA ALA A 67 7.71 -5.19 -0.41
C ALA A 67 8.01 -4.67 -1.82
N TYR A 68 7.48 -5.35 -2.85
CA TYR A 68 7.66 -4.95 -4.24
C TYR A 68 6.72 -3.78 -4.61
N GLY A 69 7.19 -2.94 -5.56
CA GLY A 69 6.39 -1.90 -6.22
C GLY A 69 6.49 -1.99 -7.73
N GLU A 70 5.42 -1.62 -8.42
CA GLU A 70 5.29 -1.67 -9.87
C GLU A 70 5.58 -0.31 -10.51
N LEU A 71 6.05 -0.31 -11.76
CA LEU A 71 6.23 0.90 -12.53
C LEU A 71 4.87 1.43 -13.01
N GLY A 72 4.38 2.45 -12.31
CA GLY A 72 3.02 2.93 -12.44
C GLY A 72 2.03 2.06 -11.65
N HIS A 73 0.78 2.47 -11.60
CA HIS A 73 -0.25 1.65 -10.99
C HIS A 73 -0.80 0.63 -11.97
N PRO A 74 -1.17 -0.59 -11.53
CA PRO A 74 -1.90 -1.51 -12.37
C PRO A 74 -3.24 -0.91 -12.78
N GLU A 75 -3.67 -1.23 -14.00
CA GLU A 75 -5.01 -0.89 -14.47
C GLU A 75 -6.05 -1.70 -13.70
N GLY A 76 -7.14 -1.04 -13.29
CA GLY A 76 -8.23 -1.69 -12.54
C GLY A 76 -8.00 -1.73 -11.03
N ASP A 77 -8.66 -2.68 -10.35
CA ASP A 77 -8.74 -2.77 -8.88
C ASP A 77 -7.71 -3.71 -8.25
N GLU A 78 -6.67 -4.08 -8.98
CA GLU A 78 -5.66 -5.01 -8.51
C GLU A 78 -4.87 -4.41 -7.34
N ILE A 79 -4.90 -5.10 -6.21
CA ILE A 79 -4.18 -4.74 -4.99
C ILE A 79 -2.83 -5.40 -4.93
N ASN A 80 -2.77 -6.68 -5.32
CA ASN A 80 -1.54 -7.45 -5.32
C ASN A 80 -0.57 -6.95 -6.39
N VAL A 81 0.71 -7.07 -6.09
CA VAL A 81 1.78 -6.72 -7.03
C VAL A 81 1.89 -7.78 -8.12
N ASN A 82 1.84 -7.36 -9.38
CA ASN A 82 2.22 -8.20 -10.50
C ASN A 82 3.74 -8.18 -10.65
N LEU A 83 4.39 -9.30 -10.34
CA LEU A 83 5.85 -9.39 -10.37
C LEU A 83 6.46 -9.11 -11.76
N SER A 84 5.70 -9.30 -12.85
CA SER A 84 6.15 -8.95 -14.20
C SER A 84 6.32 -7.44 -14.40
N ASN A 85 5.68 -6.62 -13.55
CA ASN A 85 5.75 -5.16 -13.56
C ASN A 85 6.60 -4.61 -12.42
N ALA A 86 7.10 -5.47 -11.51
CA ALA A 86 7.90 -5.05 -10.38
C ALA A 86 9.18 -4.35 -10.85
N CYS A 87 9.44 -3.16 -10.31
CA CYS A 87 10.60 -2.35 -10.65
C CYS A 87 11.38 -1.86 -9.43
N VAL A 88 10.79 -1.95 -8.23
CA VAL A 88 11.44 -1.58 -6.98
C VAL A 88 11.15 -2.60 -5.88
N LEU A 89 12.05 -2.63 -4.88
CA LEU A 89 11.86 -3.27 -3.59
C LEU A 89 11.99 -2.20 -2.51
N ILE A 90 10.95 -2.01 -1.72
CA ILE A 90 10.97 -1.08 -0.59
C ILE A 90 11.76 -1.74 0.54
N THR A 91 12.85 -1.08 0.98
CA THR A 91 13.77 -1.62 1.99
C THR A 91 13.65 -0.93 3.34
N LYS A 92 12.99 0.24 3.37
CA LYS A 92 12.77 1.03 4.58
C LYS A 92 11.52 1.89 4.44
N LEU A 93 10.73 1.97 5.51
CA LEU A 93 9.62 2.90 5.65
C LEU A 93 9.43 3.25 7.14
N MET A 94 9.50 4.53 7.48
CA MET A 94 9.39 4.99 8.87
C MET A 94 8.89 6.42 8.94
N ALA A 95 8.40 6.84 10.11
CA ALA A 95 8.09 8.25 10.34
C ALA A 95 9.37 9.10 10.23
N ASP A 96 9.24 10.28 9.62
CA ASP A 96 10.33 11.25 9.51
C ASP A 96 10.62 11.82 10.91
N PRO A 97 11.87 11.73 11.41
CA PRO A 97 12.24 12.28 12.72
C PRO A 97 12.03 13.79 12.83
N THR A 98 12.06 14.52 11.71
CA THR A 98 11.93 15.99 11.68
C THR A 98 10.47 16.42 11.50
N ASN A 99 9.65 15.62 10.83
CA ASN A 99 8.22 15.84 10.66
C ASN A 99 7.47 14.51 10.76
N PRO A 100 7.01 14.12 11.96
CA PRO A 100 6.40 12.82 12.20
C PRO A 100 5.10 12.56 11.43
N ASN A 101 4.53 13.56 10.77
CA ASN A 101 3.39 13.39 9.87
C ASN A 101 3.80 12.91 8.47
N ASN A 102 5.08 12.98 8.13
CA ASN A 102 5.64 12.38 6.93
C ASN A 102 6.17 10.98 7.24
N PHE A 103 5.99 10.07 6.31
CA PHE A 103 6.61 8.75 6.33
C PHE A 103 7.60 8.69 5.18
N ILE A 104 8.88 8.58 5.54
CA ILE A 104 10.00 8.51 4.62
C ILE A 104 10.41 7.07 4.39
N GLY A 105 10.84 6.76 3.19
CA GLY A 105 11.25 5.41 2.84
C GLY A 105 12.35 5.38 1.80
N ARG A 106 12.84 4.18 1.57
CA ARG A 106 13.86 3.85 0.58
C ARG A 106 13.38 2.72 -0.31
N MET A 107 13.46 2.93 -1.62
CA MET A 107 13.21 1.94 -2.66
C MET A 107 14.53 1.57 -3.33
N LYS A 108 14.85 0.27 -3.39
CA LYS A 108 15.92 -0.26 -4.23
C LYS A 108 15.34 -0.49 -5.64
N VAL A 109 15.96 0.10 -6.65
CA VAL A 109 15.58 -0.17 -8.05
C VAL A 109 16.06 -1.58 -8.44
N LEU A 110 15.17 -2.37 -9.03
CA LEU A 110 15.44 -3.76 -9.42
C LEU A 110 16.10 -3.81 -10.80
N GLU A 111 17.33 -3.27 -10.90
CA GLU A 111 18.13 -3.36 -12.12
C GLU A 111 18.38 -4.83 -12.47
N GLY A 112 18.33 -5.16 -13.77
CA GLY A 112 18.35 -6.52 -14.27
C GLY A 112 16.93 -7.12 -14.47
N THR A 113 15.87 -6.37 -14.14
CA THR A 113 14.48 -6.69 -14.53
C THR A 113 14.00 -5.71 -15.59
N PRO A 114 13.08 -6.11 -16.50
CA PRO A 114 12.66 -5.22 -17.59
C PRO A 114 12.11 -3.86 -17.13
N LYS A 115 11.33 -3.85 -16.05
CA LYS A 115 10.74 -2.63 -15.50
C LYS A 115 11.70 -1.86 -14.60
N GLY A 116 12.59 -2.55 -13.91
CA GLY A 116 13.66 -1.93 -13.13
C GLY A 116 14.67 -1.22 -14.03
N ASP A 117 15.08 -1.83 -15.13
CA ASP A 117 16.00 -1.23 -16.09
C ASP A 117 15.37 -0.01 -16.78
N LEU A 118 14.10 -0.08 -17.14
CA LEU A 118 13.36 1.06 -17.67
C LEU A 118 13.31 2.21 -16.65
N LEU A 119 12.97 1.93 -15.39
CA LEU A 119 12.95 2.93 -14.32
C LEU A 119 14.34 3.54 -14.11
N ALA A 120 15.39 2.71 -14.03
CA ALA A 120 16.77 3.18 -13.89
C ALA A 120 17.19 4.10 -15.04
N GLY A 121 16.84 3.72 -16.28
CA GLY A 121 17.08 4.54 -17.47
C GLY A 121 16.40 5.90 -17.38
N LEU A 122 15.13 5.94 -16.99
CA LEU A 122 14.38 7.20 -16.82
C LEU A 122 15.02 8.11 -15.76
N LEU A 123 15.39 7.54 -14.61
CA LEU A 123 16.00 8.28 -13.50
C LEU A 123 17.39 8.84 -13.86
N ARG A 124 18.24 8.03 -14.49
CA ARG A 124 19.60 8.46 -14.92
C ARG A 124 19.57 9.54 -15.99
N ASN A 125 18.48 9.59 -16.78
CA ASN A 125 18.28 10.67 -17.76
C ASN A 125 17.54 11.89 -17.18
N GLY A 126 17.46 12.01 -15.85
CA GLY A 126 16.88 13.17 -15.17
C GLY A 126 15.35 13.15 -15.07
N GLY A 127 14.73 12.00 -15.34
CA GLY A 127 13.29 11.83 -15.14
C GLY A 127 12.91 12.00 -13.67
N ASN A 128 11.84 12.77 -13.42
CA ASN A 128 11.28 12.94 -12.08
C ASN A 128 10.21 11.90 -11.82
N ILE A 129 10.38 11.10 -10.79
CA ILE A 129 9.49 10.01 -10.39
C ILE A 129 9.00 10.28 -8.97
N GLY A 130 7.69 10.22 -8.78
CA GLY A 130 7.07 10.27 -7.47
C GLY A 130 6.74 8.88 -6.93
N THR A 131 6.16 8.85 -5.76
CA THR A 131 5.70 7.62 -5.11
C THR A 131 4.18 7.63 -4.93
N SER A 132 3.57 6.46 -4.93
CA SER A 132 2.14 6.32 -4.69
C SER A 132 1.85 5.03 -3.94
N THR A 133 1.04 5.14 -2.87
CA THR A 133 0.64 3.99 -2.06
C THR A 133 -0.61 3.34 -2.60
N ARG A 134 -0.64 2.00 -2.59
CA ARG A 134 -1.85 1.19 -2.80
C ARG A 134 -2.31 0.63 -1.46
N CYS A 135 -3.52 1.02 -1.08
CA CYS A 135 -4.11 0.61 0.19
C CYS A 135 -5.54 0.12 0.01
N MET A 136 -6.00 -0.69 0.96
CA MET A 136 -7.42 -0.88 1.22
C MET A 136 -7.80 -0.12 2.48
N GLY A 137 -8.92 0.60 2.47
CA GLY A 137 -9.34 1.39 3.60
C GLY A 137 -10.84 1.44 3.82
N LEU A 138 -11.21 1.79 5.04
CA LEU A 138 -12.54 2.24 5.40
C LEU A 138 -12.51 3.76 5.48
N MET A 139 -13.60 4.38 5.07
CA MET A 139 -13.77 5.83 5.12
C MET A 139 -15.04 6.18 5.89
N ASN A 140 -15.14 7.42 6.37
CA ASN A 140 -16.36 7.97 6.91
C ASN A 140 -17.45 8.08 5.83
N GLU A 141 -18.66 8.48 6.21
CA GLU A 141 -19.82 8.59 5.30
C GLU A 141 -19.55 9.57 4.15
N ASP A 142 -18.85 10.66 4.39
CA ASP A 142 -18.49 11.67 3.38
C ASP A 142 -17.31 11.28 2.48
N GLU A 143 -16.74 10.08 2.67
CA GLU A 143 -15.56 9.57 1.94
C GLU A 143 -14.33 10.49 1.97
N SER A 144 -14.24 11.36 2.98
CA SER A 144 -13.17 12.34 3.13
C SER A 144 -12.12 11.95 4.18
N VAL A 145 -12.51 11.16 5.19
CA VAL A 145 -11.64 10.73 6.28
C VAL A 145 -11.44 9.22 6.22
N VAL A 146 -10.20 8.79 6.13
CA VAL A 146 -9.84 7.36 6.21
C VAL A 146 -9.75 6.96 7.68
N THR A 147 -10.60 6.02 8.07
CA THR A 147 -10.73 5.53 9.45
C THR A 147 -9.93 4.26 9.70
N LYS A 148 -9.63 3.49 8.65
CA LYS A 148 -8.75 2.32 8.67
C LYS A 148 -8.02 2.20 7.34
N CYS A 149 -6.75 1.80 7.37
CA CYS A 149 -5.92 1.63 6.18
C CYS A 149 -5.04 0.39 6.31
N ILE A 150 -4.98 -0.41 5.25
CA ILE A 150 -4.04 -1.52 5.09
C ILE A 150 -3.25 -1.25 3.81
N MET A 151 -1.94 -1.15 3.93
CA MET A 151 -1.03 -0.86 2.81
C MET A 151 -0.55 -2.16 2.17
N PHE A 152 -0.53 -2.22 0.83
CA PHE A 152 -0.13 -3.40 0.06
C PHE A 152 1.07 -3.16 -0.84
N ALA A 153 1.23 -1.96 -1.36
CA ALA A 153 2.36 -1.61 -2.21
C ALA A 153 2.65 -0.11 -2.18
N ILE A 154 3.89 0.22 -2.56
CA ILE A 154 4.31 1.59 -2.85
C ILE A 154 4.95 1.55 -4.24
N ASP A 155 4.33 2.26 -5.18
CA ASP A 155 4.70 2.23 -6.59
C ASP A 155 5.42 3.52 -7.01
N PRO A 156 6.49 3.47 -7.79
CA PRO A 156 7.01 4.64 -8.49
C PRO A 156 6.06 5.04 -9.62
N VAL A 157 5.70 6.33 -9.66
CA VAL A 157 4.73 6.88 -10.62
C VAL A 157 5.30 8.13 -11.29
N TRP A 158 4.99 8.30 -12.59
CA TRP A 158 5.48 9.42 -13.40
C TRP A 158 4.58 10.66 -13.31
N ASN A 159 3.31 10.47 -13.01
CA ASN A 159 2.35 11.56 -13.03
C ASN A 159 2.07 12.10 -11.64
N SER A 160 2.61 13.28 -11.44
CA SER A 160 2.02 14.20 -10.49
C SER A 160 1.27 15.23 -11.27
N SER A 161 0.05 15.46 -10.95
CA SER A 161 -0.68 16.69 -11.24
C SER A 161 0.21 17.88 -11.58
N ALA A 162 0.64 17.98 -12.85
CA ALA A 162 1.13 19.22 -13.43
C ALA A 162 -0.03 20.22 -13.53
N PRO A 163 0.18 21.53 -13.37
CA PRO A 163 -0.85 22.53 -13.60
C PRO A 163 -1.14 22.62 -15.10
N GLY A 164 -2.21 22.02 -15.52
CA GLY A 164 -2.68 21.90 -16.92
C GLY A 164 -3.83 20.91 -17.02
N ALA A 165 -4.34 20.48 -15.91
CA ALA A 165 -5.12 19.28 -15.66
C ALA A 165 -6.64 19.34 -15.98
N ALA A 166 -7.18 20.35 -16.63
CA ALA A 166 -8.63 20.40 -16.90
C ALA A 166 -9.13 19.21 -17.76
N ILE A 167 -8.30 18.74 -18.71
CA ILE A 167 -8.63 17.55 -19.54
C ILE A 167 -8.37 16.24 -18.76
N MET A 168 -7.36 16.22 -17.91
CA MET A 168 -7.04 15.06 -17.06
C MET A 168 -8.03 14.91 -15.91
N GLU A 169 -8.58 15.99 -15.39
CA GLU A 169 -9.62 15.98 -14.35
C GLU A 169 -10.89 15.31 -14.86
N ALA A 170 -11.33 15.61 -16.10
CA ALA A 170 -12.49 14.97 -16.72
C ALA A 170 -12.27 13.46 -16.99
N ILE A 171 -11.07 13.06 -17.42
CA ILE A 171 -10.71 11.64 -17.61
C ILE A 171 -10.61 10.91 -16.27
N MET A 172 -10.10 11.56 -15.22
CA MET A 172 -10.07 11.01 -13.87
C MET A 172 -11.47 10.88 -13.25
N GLU A 173 -12.38 11.82 -13.50
CA GLU A 173 -13.77 11.73 -13.05
C GLU A 173 -14.53 10.59 -13.74
N GLU A 174 -14.35 10.42 -15.04
CA GLU A 174 -14.93 9.29 -15.77
C GLU A 174 -14.36 7.94 -15.30
N LYS A 175 -13.07 7.87 -15.00
CA LYS A 175 -12.41 6.69 -14.45
C LYS A 175 -12.89 6.42 -13.02
N LYS A 176 -13.01 7.46 -12.17
CA LYS A 176 -13.60 7.35 -10.82
C LYS A 176 -15.03 6.79 -10.86
N LEU A 177 -15.86 7.24 -11.79
CA LEU A 177 -17.23 6.77 -11.91
C LEU A 177 -17.29 5.30 -12.36
N LYS A 178 -16.47 4.91 -13.34
CA LYS A 178 -16.34 3.52 -13.77
C LYS A 178 -15.79 2.62 -12.66
N ASP A 179 -14.81 3.09 -11.91
CA ASP A 179 -14.21 2.40 -10.78
C ASP A 179 -15.22 2.26 -9.62
N GLN A 180 -16.03 3.28 -9.34
CA GLN A 180 -17.10 3.21 -8.34
C GLN A 180 -18.18 2.17 -8.69
N ILE A 181 -18.56 2.06 -9.97
CA ILE A 181 -19.56 1.09 -10.43
C ILE A 181 -19.01 -0.35 -10.31
N ARG A 182 -17.78 -0.59 -10.74
CA ARG A 182 -17.10 -1.90 -10.58
C ARG A 182 -16.88 -2.26 -9.12
N TYR A 183 -16.50 -1.28 -8.31
CA TYR A 183 -16.17 -1.47 -6.92
C TYR A 183 -17.39 -1.84 -6.07
N SER A 184 -18.57 -1.25 -6.33
CA SER A 184 -19.80 -1.53 -5.57
C SER A 184 -20.21 -3.01 -5.65
N ALA A 185 -20.09 -3.62 -6.84
CA ALA A 185 -20.40 -5.04 -7.03
C ALA A 185 -19.37 -5.96 -6.34
N ARG A 186 -18.07 -5.62 -6.42
CA ARG A 186 -16.99 -6.43 -5.81
C ARG A 186 -16.90 -6.26 -4.29
N SER A 187 -17.18 -5.04 -3.79
CA SER A 187 -17.24 -4.76 -2.34
C SER A 187 -18.36 -5.55 -1.67
N LYS A 188 -19.50 -5.71 -2.31
CA LYS A 188 -20.60 -6.53 -1.81
C LYS A 188 -20.16 -7.99 -1.66
N TYR A 189 -19.54 -8.56 -2.69
CA TYR A 189 -19.03 -9.93 -2.67
C TYR A 189 -17.96 -10.15 -1.60
N LEU A 190 -17.00 -9.24 -1.49
CA LEU A 190 -15.93 -9.33 -0.47
C LEU A 190 -16.48 -9.20 0.95
N ASN A 191 -17.48 -8.34 1.17
CA ASN A 191 -18.13 -8.22 2.47
C ASN A 191 -18.94 -9.48 2.81
N GLU A 192 -19.60 -10.10 1.84
CA GLU A 192 -20.29 -11.38 2.01
C GLU A 192 -19.28 -12.48 2.40
N CYS A 193 -18.18 -12.63 1.65
CA CYS A 193 -17.11 -13.59 1.96
C CYS A 193 -16.47 -13.32 3.34
N TYR A 194 -16.26 -12.05 3.70
CA TYR A 194 -15.71 -11.69 5.01
C TYR A 194 -16.66 -12.06 6.15
N ASN A 195 -17.95 -11.80 5.98
CA ASN A 195 -18.97 -12.15 6.97
C ASN A 195 -19.11 -13.66 7.13
N GLU A 196 -19.04 -14.43 6.03
CA GLU A 196 -19.01 -15.89 6.06
C GLU A 196 -17.77 -16.43 6.78
N LEU A 197 -16.61 -15.84 6.53
CA LEU A 197 -15.35 -16.21 7.20
C LEU A 197 -15.41 -15.92 8.70
N GLU A 198 -15.95 -14.78 9.11
CA GLU A 198 -16.12 -14.42 10.51
C GLU A 198 -17.14 -15.34 11.22
N ALA A 199 -18.22 -15.71 10.54
CA ALA A 199 -19.18 -16.66 11.05
C ALA A 199 -18.55 -18.05 11.26
N ALA A 200 -17.78 -18.54 10.27
CA ALA A 200 -17.05 -19.79 10.36
C ALA A 200 -16.00 -19.79 11.48
N ARG A 201 -15.26 -18.68 11.66
CA ARG A 201 -14.31 -18.52 12.77
C ARG A 201 -14.99 -18.57 14.15
N LYS A 202 -16.15 -17.93 14.30
CA LYS A 202 -16.93 -18.00 15.55
C LYS A 202 -17.38 -19.42 15.85
N GLU A 203 -17.79 -20.16 14.83
CA GLU A 203 -18.23 -21.55 14.99
C GLU A 203 -17.06 -22.46 15.41
N VAL A 204 -15.91 -22.34 14.77
CA VAL A 204 -14.69 -23.08 15.13
C VAL A 204 -14.25 -22.76 16.58
N ARG A 205 -14.37 -21.49 17.02
CA ARG A 205 -14.07 -21.13 18.42
C ARG A 205 -15.01 -21.84 19.39
N LYS A 206 -16.34 -21.86 19.13
CA LYS A 206 -17.32 -22.54 19.97
C LYS A 206 -17.03 -24.05 20.07
N VAL A 207 -16.72 -24.69 18.93
CA VAL A 207 -16.40 -26.12 18.90
C VAL A 207 -15.13 -26.41 19.72
N ASN A 208 -14.10 -25.59 19.60
CA ASN A 208 -12.86 -25.74 20.35
C ASN A 208 -13.04 -25.49 21.85
N GLU A 209 -13.88 -24.52 22.23
CA GLU A 209 -14.24 -24.27 23.64
C GLU A 209 -15.04 -25.43 24.24
N ALA A 210 -16.05 -25.93 23.52
CA ALA A 210 -16.84 -27.08 23.95
C ALA A 210 -15.97 -28.34 24.11
N LYS A 211 -15.03 -28.57 23.18
CA LYS A 211 -14.06 -29.68 23.29
C LYS A 211 -13.17 -29.54 24.53
N ARG A 212 -12.61 -28.34 24.77
CA ARG A 212 -11.77 -28.08 25.96
C ARG A 212 -12.53 -28.29 27.27
N LEU A 213 -13.80 -27.85 27.34
CA LEU A 213 -14.63 -28.05 28.52
C LEU A 213 -14.94 -29.53 28.75
N LYS A 214 -15.19 -30.29 27.67
CA LYS A 214 -15.38 -31.73 27.76
C LYS A 214 -14.12 -32.44 28.23
N ASP A 215 -12.96 -32.17 27.60
CA ASP A 215 -11.68 -32.76 27.97
C ASP A 215 -11.34 -32.47 29.45
N PHE A 216 -11.68 -31.27 29.95
CA PHE A 216 -11.50 -30.88 31.35
C PHE A 216 -12.47 -31.62 32.29
N ALA A 217 -13.73 -31.78 31.89
CA ALA A 217 -14.72 -32.54 32.68
C ALA A 217 -14.33 -34.02 32.76
N ASP A 218 -13.89 -34.63 31.65
CA ASP A 218 -13.41 -36.02 31.62
C ASP A 218 -12.17 -36.20 32.49
N PHE A 219 -11.26 -35.22 32.53
CA PHE A 219 -10.10 -35.24 33.44
C PHE A 219 -10.52 -35.20 34.92
N LEU A 220 -11.48 -34.31 35.28
CA LEU A 220 -11.96 -34.24 36.65
C LEU A 220 -12.71 -35.50 37.12
N GLY A 221 -13.40 -36.16 36.21
CA GLY A 221 -14.09 -37.43 36.48
C GLY A 221 -13.16 -38.63 36.61
N SER A 222 -11.85 -38.49 36.28
CA SER A 222 -10.83 -39.54 36.35
C SER A 222 -9.97 -39.46 37.66
N ILE A 223 -10.22 -38.44 38.48
CA ILE A 223 -9.62 -38.26 39.81
C ILE A 223 -10.62 -38.72 40.87
#